data_fc74c53a146c589853d7888fcd66acbf
#
_entry.id   fc74c53a146c589853d7888fcd66acbf
#
_cell.length_a   1.000
_cell.length_b   1.000
_cell.length_c   1.000
_cell.angle_alpha   90.00
_cell.angle_beta   90.00
_cell.angle_gamma   90.00
#
_symmetry.space_group_name_H-M   'P 1'
#
loop_
_entity.id
_entity.type
_entity.pdbx_description
1 polymer ?
#
loop_
_entity_poly.entity_id
_entity_poly.type
_entity_poly.pdbx_seq_one_letter_code
_entity_poly.pdbx_strand_id
1 'polypeptide(L)'
;AKYNLEQTIVRAPSDGYVTQVLIRPGTYAASLPLRPVMVFIPDQKRQIVAQFRQNSLLRLAPGDDAEVVFNALPGKVFSGKLAAISPAVPGGAYQSTGTLQTLNTAPGSDGVIATIELDEHTDLSALPDGIYAQVAVYSDHFSHVSVMRKVLLRMTSWVHYLYLDH
;
A
#
# COMPACT_ATOMS: atom_id res chain seq x y z
N ALA A 1 -43.19 4.89 2.24
CA ALA A 1 -43.10 4.74 0.76
C ALA A 1 -41.97 5.57 0.15
N LYS A 2 -41.86 6.88 0.39
CA LYS A 2 -40.74 7.71 -0.13
C LYS A 2 -39.37 7.22 0.28
N TYR A 3 -39.18 6.89 1.56
CA TYR A 3 -37.94 6.35 2.09
C TYR A 3 -37.47 5.07 1.36
N ASN A 4 -38.40 4.16 1.10
CA ASN A 4 -38.07 2.92 0.37
C ASN A 4 -37.66 3.17 -1.07
N LEU A 5 -38.20 4.19 -1.71
CA LEU A 5 -37.84 4.58 -3.07
C LEU A 5 -36.43 5.20 -3.12
N GLU A 6 -36.09 6.02 -2.14
CA GLU A 6 -34.73 6.62 -2.05
C GLU A 6 -33.65 5.55 -1.81
N GLN A 7 -33.98 4.49 -1.07
CA GLN A 7 -33.07 3.36 -0.83
C GLN A 7 -32.82 2.50 -2.08
N THR A 8 -33.60 2.65 -3.14
CA THR A 8 -33.36 1.94 -4.41
C THR A 8 -32.23 2.57 -5.25
N ILE A 9 -31.82 3.80 -4.90
CA ILE A 9 -30.74 4.51 -5.60
C ILE A 9 -29.49 4.50 -4.72
N VAL A 10 -28.50 3.70 -5.09
CA VAL A 10 -27.19 3.67 -4.42
C VAL A 10 -26.28 4.67 -5.14
N ARG A 11 -25.76 5.63 -4.38
CA ARG A 11 -24.83 6.65 -4.88
C ARG A 11 -23.42 6.35 -4.39
N ALA A 12 -22.42 6.69 -5.23
CA ALA A 12 -21.03 6.66 -4.81
C ALA A 12 -20.79 7.64 -3.66
N PRO A 13 -19.99 7.27 -2.63
CA PRO A 13 -19.72 8.16 -1.49
C PRO A 13 -18.79 9.33 -1.85
N SER A 14 -18.00 9.19 -2.89
CA SER A 14 -17.04 10.19 -3.39
C SER A 14 -16.81 9.99 -4.89
N ASP A 15 -16.00 10.83 -5.49
CA ASP A 15 -15.47 10.59 -6.83
C ASP A 15 -14.57 9.34 -6.82
N GLY A 16 -14.57 8.60 -7.93
CA GLY A 16 -13.84 7.36 -8.03
C GLY A 16 -14.29 6.52 -9.22
N TYR A 17 -13.82 5.29 -9.29
CA TYR A 17 -14.21 4.37 -10.35
C TYR A 17 -14.64 3.01 -9.80
N VAL A 18 -15.51 2.35 -10.56
CA VAL A 18 -16.04 1.03 -10.20
C VAL A 18 -15.35 -0.04 -11.03
N THR A 19 -14.94 -1.10 -10.36
CA THR A 19 -14.35 -2.29 -11.01
C THR A 19 -15.04 -3.56 -10.53
N GLN A 20 -14.76 -4.67 -11.19
CA GLN A 20 -15.31 -6.00 -10.86
C GLN A 20 -16.85 -5.99 -10.72
N VAL A 21 -17.53 -5.36 -11.66
CA VAL A 21 -19.00 -5.31 -11.68
C VAL A 21 -19.56 -6.68 -12.05
N LEU A 22 -20.14 -7.38 -11.08
CA LEU A 22 -20.71 -8.72 -11.24
C LEU A 22 -22.23 -8.70 -11.49
N ILE A 23 -22.88 -7.56 -11.26
CA ILE A 23 -24.32 -7.42 -11.45
C ILE A 23 -24.66 -7.01 -12.87
N ARG A 24 -25.82 -7.49 -13.34
CA ARG A 24 -26.41 -7.14 -14.63
C ARG A 24 -27.87 -6.68 -14.42
N PRO A 25 -28.46 -5.92 -15.33
CA PRO A 25 -29.88 -5.62 -15.27
C PRO A 25 -30.71 -6.90 -15.10
N GLY A 26 -31.63 -6.90 -14.15
CA GLY A 26 -32.43 -8.08 -13.79
C GLY A 26 -31.81 -8.97 -12.69
N THR A 27 -30.59 -8.71 -12.24
CA THR A 27 -30.00 -9.44 -11.12
C THR A 27 -30.57 -8.91 -9.80
N TYR A 28 -31.03 -9.81 -8.94
CA TYR A 28 -31.47 -9.46 -7.59
C TYR A 28 -30.28 -9.21 -6.68
N ALA A 29 -30.15 -8.00 -6.16
CA ALA A 29 -29.16 -7.66 -5.14
C ALA A 29 -29.82 -7.73 -3.77
N ALA A 30 -29.40 -8.70 -2.94
CA ALA A 30 -29.92 -8.85 -1.60
C ALA A 30 -29.42 -7.71 -0.68
N SER A 31 -30.25 -7.32 0.30
CA SER A 31 -29.89 -6.28 1.29
C SER A 31 -28.71 -6.67 2.22
N LEU A 32 -28.43 -7.97 2.34
CA LEU A 32 -27.29 -8.53 3.05
C LEU A 32 -26.49 -9.43 2.09
N PRO A 33 -25.71 -8.85 1.17
CA PRO A 33 -24.94 -9.63 0.24
C PRO A 33 -23.79 -10.34 0.95
N LEU A 34 -23.77 -11.67 0.88
CA LEU A 34 -22.63 -12.48 1.37
C LEU A 34 -21.39 -12.33 0.47
N ARG A 35 -21.57 -11.77 -0.72
CA ARG A 35 -20.48 -11.48 -1.68
C ARG A 35 -20.64 -10.06 -2.21
N PRO A 36 -19.53 -9.32 -2.34
CA PRO A 36 -19.57 -8.01 -2.95
C PRO A 36 -20.00 -8.13 -4.42
N VAL A 37 -20.86 -7.22 -4.86
CA VAL A 37 -21.39 -7.19 -6.24
C VAL A 37 -20.55 -6.31 -7.16
N MET A 38 -19.78 -5.40 -6.59
CA MET A 38 -18.83 -4.53 -7.29
C MET A 38 -17.78 -4.02 -6.30
N VAL A 39 -16.66 -3.54 -6.81
CA VAL A 39 -15.62 -2.87 -6.02
C VAL A 39 -15.56 -1.41 -6.45
N PHE A 40 -15.74 -0.51 -5.49
CA PHE A 40 -15.59 0.93 -5.69
C PHE A 40 -14.22 1.36 -5.18
N ILE A 41 -13.46 2.05 -6.02
CA ILE A 41 -12.15 2.60 -5.70
C ILE A 41 -12.28 4.12 -5.69
N PRO A 42 -12.20 4.77 -4.50
CA PRO A 42 -12.29 6.22 -4.41
C PRO A 42 -11.03 6.87 -5.01
N ASP A 43 -11.23 8.01 -5.67
CA ASP A 43 -10.12 8.84 -6.15
C ASP A 43 -9.53 9.61 -4.96
N GLN A 44 -8.52 9.05 -4.36
CA GLN A 44 -7.81 9.62 -3.19
C GLN A 44 -6.33 9.77 -3.49
N LYS A 45 -5.68 10.65 -2.71
CA LYS A 45 -4.22 10.78 -2.77
C LYS A 45 -3.56 9.42 -2.55
N ARG A 46 -2.78 8.99 -3.53
CA ARG A 46 -2.09 7.69 -3.47
C ARG A 46 -1.08 7.68 -2.36
N GLN A 47 -1.09 6.59 -1.61
CA GLN A 47 -0.13 6.35 -0.53
C GLN A 47 0.63 5.07 -0.82
N ILE A 48 1.90 5.06 -0.47
CA ILE A 48 2.74 3.87 -0.54
C ILE A 48 2.82 3.29 0.85
N VAL A 49 2.40 2.04 0.96
CA VAL A 49 2.50 1.28 2.20
C VAL A 49 3.71 0.36 2.10
N ALA A 50 4.67 0.56 2.99
CA ALA A 50 5.89 -0.23 3.03
C ALA A 50 5.95 -1.05 4.32
N GLN A 51 6.49 -2.26 4.21
CA GLN A 51 6.71 -3.14 5.35
C GLN A 51 8.20 -3.21 5.68
N PHE A 52 8.56 -2.88 6.90
CA PHE A 52 9.92 -2.91 7.41
C PHE A 52 10.07 -3.99 8.48
N ARG A 53 11.26 -4.53 8.63
CA ARG A 53 11.55 -5.47 9.71
C ARG A 53 11.44 -4.77 11.06
N GLN A 54 10.95 -5.46 12.09
CA GLN A 54 10.78 -4.90 13.44
C GLN A 54 12.08 -4.33 14.02
N ASN A 55 13.23 -4.93 13.72
CA ASN A 55 14.54 -4.43 14.17
C ASN A 55 14.94 -3.09 13.53
N SER A 56 14.23 -2.63 12.52
CA SER A 56 14.44 -1.33 11.89
C SER A 56 13.66 -0.21 12.57
N LEU A 57 12.69 -0.53 13.45
CA LEU A 57 11.77 0.44 14.04
C LEU A 57 12.48 1.59 14.76
N LEU A 58 13.56 1.30 15.49
CA LEU A 58 14.33 2.31 16.22
C LEU A 58 15.07 3.31 15.30
N ARG A 59 15.10 3.03 14.00
CA ARG A 59 15.79 3.84 12.99
C ARG A 59 14.82 4.54 12.05
N LEU A 60 13.54 4.36 12.24
CA LEU A 60 12.48 4.96 11.42
C LEU A 60 11.85 6.08 12.23
N ALA A 61 11.88 7.29 11.71
CA ALA A 61 11.20 8.42 12.29
C ALA A 61 10.31 9.10 11.23
N PRO A 62 9.08 9.53 11.59
CA PRO A 62 8.28 10.35 10.70
C PRO A 62 9.08 11.58 10.25
N GLY A 63 9.08 11.86 8.95
CA GLY A 63 9.88 12.92 8.32
C GLY A 63 11.18 12.45 7.68
N ASP A 64 11.64 11.23 7.95
CA ASP A 64 12.83 10.67 7.29
C ASP A 64 12.66 10.64 5.77
N ASP A 65 13.74 10.95 5.05
CA ASP A 65 13.75 10.87 3.60
C ASP A 65 13.61 9.43 3.12
N ALA A 66 12.81 9.24 2.08
CA ALA A 66 12.58 7.94 1.48
C ALA A 66 12.79 7.98 -0.03
N GLU A 67 13.33 6.91 -0.58
CA GLU A 67 13.38 6.68 -2.02
C GLU A 67 12.54 5.44 -2.35
N VAL A 68 11.78 5.55 -3.43
CA VAL A 68 10.86 4.52 -3.90
C VAL A 68 11.19 4.15 -5.34
N VAL A 69 11.26 2.87 -5.62
CA VAL A 69 11.45 2.32 -6.95
C VAL A 69 10.30 1.38 -7.25
N PHE A 70 9.53 1.70 -8.29
CA PHE A 70 8.44 0.84 -8.75
C PHE A 70 8.96 -0.21 -9.72
N ASN A 71 8.56 -1.46 -9.54
CA ASN A 71 8.92 -2.53 -10.47
C ASN A 71 8.38 -2.26 -11.89
N ALA A 72 7.25 -1.56 -11.99
CA ALA A 72 6.66 -1.16 -13.27
C ALA A 72 7.41 -0.04 -14.00
N LEU A 73 8.31 0.70 -13.32
CA LEU A 73 9.10 1.79 -13.88
C LEU A 73 10.58 1.59 -13.57
N PRO A 74 11.23 0.57 -14.15
CA PRO A 74 12.63 0.29 -13.88
C PRO A 74 13.52 1.46 -14.30
N GLY A 75 14.55 1.73 -13.49
CA GLY A 75 15.48 2.85 -13.72
C GLY A 75 15.01 4.20 -13.18
N LYS A 76 13.75 4.33 -12.72
CA LYS A 76 13.26 5.58 -12.12
C LYS A 76 13.22 5.46 -10.60
N VAL A 77 13.77 6.46 -9.92
CA VAL A 77 13.76 6.59 -8.46
C VAL A 77 12.91 7.80 -8.11
N PHE A 78 11.97 7.62 -7.23
CA PHE A 78 11.07 8.66 -6.76
C PHE A 78 11.41 9.01 -5.32
N SER A 79 11.46 10.30 -5.02
CA SER A 79 11.71 10.81 -3.67
C SER A 79 10.41 11.01 -2.93
N GLY A 80 10.48 10.85 -1.62
CA GLY A 80 9.35 11.05 -0.73
C GLY A 80 9.81 11.08 0.73
N LYS A 81 8.86 11.06 1.64
CA LYS A 81 9.12 11.09 3.08
C LYS A 81 8.29 10.03 3.81
N LEU A 82 8.84 9.54 4.90
CA LEU A 82 8.14 8.70 5.84
C LEU A 82 7.06 9.53 6.55
N ALA A 83 5.80 9.32 6.20
CA ALA A 83 4.70 10.10 6.76
C ALA A 83 4.27 9.58 8.14
N ALA A 84 4.09 8.27 8.26
CA ALA A 84 3.62 7.67 9.50
C ALA A 84 4.11 6.23 9.63
N ILE A 85 4.23 5.77 10.88
CA ILE A 85 4.50 4.38 11.23
C ILE A 85 3.26 3.85 11.93
N SER A 86 2.77 2.68 11.51
CA SER A 86 1.62 2.05 12.17
C SER A 86 1.94 1.72 13.63
N PRO A 87 1.09 2.10 14.57
CA PRO A 87 1.30 1.80 15.98
C PRO A 87 1.10 0.32 16.31
N ALA A 88 0.59 -0.48 15.37
CA ALA A 88 0.33 -1.90 15.56
C ALA A 88 0.99 -2.74 14.47
N VAL A 89 1.57 -3.85 14.88
CA VAL A 89 2.06 -4.91 13.99
C VAL A 89 0.92 -5.91 13.81
N PRO A 90 0.47 -6.18 12.57
CA PRO A 90 -0.72 -7.03 12.31
C PRO A 90 -0.64 -8.40 12.98
N GLY A 91 0.51 -9.05 12.95
CA GLY A 91 0.69 -10.37 13.58
C GLY A 91 0.85 -10.34 15.11
N GLY A 92 1.12 -9.17 15.69
CA GLY A 92 1.21 -8.98 17.16
C GLY A 92 -0.12 -8.59 17.81
N ALA A 93 -1.13 -8.22 17.03
CA ALA A 93 -2.41 -7.83 17.55
C ALA A 93 -3.30 -9.07 17.81
N TYR A 94 -3.76 -9.23 19.04
CA TYR A 94 -4.73 -10.26 19.38
C TYR A 94 -6.09 -9.89 18.75
N GLN A 95 -6.50 -10.67 17.76
CA GLN A 95 -7.82 -10.53 17.14
C GLN A 95 -8.75 -11.62 17.66
N SER A 96 -9.88 -11.22 18.21
CA SER A 96 -10.92 -12.16 18.64
C SER A 96 -11.69 -12.70 17.43
N THR A 97 -11.19 -13.78 16.85
CA THR A 97 -11.81 -14.46 15.69
C THR A 97 -12.77 -15.58 16.09
N GLY A 98 -12.99 -15.79 17.39
CA GLY A 98 -13.83 -16.88 17.89
C GLY A 98 -13.18 -18.26 17.82
N THR A 99 -11.97 -18.38 17.32
CA THR A 99 -11.16 -19.60 17.31
C THR A 99 -9.89 -19.39 18.12
N LEU A 100 -9.44 -20.43 18.84
CA LEU A 100 -8.16 -20.42 19.52
C LEU A 100 -7.05 -20.35 18.45
N GLN A 101 -6.41 -19.19 18.33
CA GLN A 101 -5.26 -19.05 17.46
C GLN A 101 -4.03 -19.66 18.14
N THR A 102 -3.48 -20.67 17.52
CA THR A 102 -2.12 -21.10 17.81
C THR A 102 -1.17 -20.02 17.29
N LEU A 103 -0.37 -19.41 18.17
CA LEU A 103 0.70 -18.48 17.80
C LEU A 103 1.81 -19.25 17.06
N ASN A 104 1.52 -19.63 15.84
CA ASN A 104 2.45 -20.35 14.97
C ASN A 104 3.02 -19.42 13.90
N THR A 105 3.25 -18.16 14.28
CA THR A 105 3.85 -17.16 13.41
C THR A 105 5.35 -17.36 13.42
N ALA A 106 5.91 -17.74 12.29
CA ALA A 106 7.37 -17.83 12.14
C ALA A 106 7.99 -16.48 12.51
N PRO A 107 9.03 -16.43 13.37
CA PRO A 107 9.70 -15.19 13.71
C PRO A 107 10.20 -14.50 12.44
N GLY A 108 9.71 -13.30 12.15
CA GLY A 108 10.17 -12.48 11.03
C GLY A 108 9.17 -12.24 9.88
N SER A 109 7.97 -12.86 9.92
CA SER A 109 6.91 -12.56 8.95
C SER A 109 6.18 -11.24 9.23
N ASP A 110 6.25 -10.74 10.47
CA ASP A 110 5.51 -9.58 10.93
C ASP A 110 6.38 -8.33 10.87
N GLY A 111 6.19 -7.56 9.83
CA GLY A 111 6.87 -6.29 9.66
C GLY A 111 6.07 -5.13 10.24
N VAL A 112 6.78 -4.06 10.57
CA VAL A 112 6.18 -2.77 10.89
C VAL A 112 5.70 -2.13 9.59
N ILE A 113 4.46 -1.71 9.58
CA ILE A 113 3.86 -1.01 8.44
C ILE A 113 4.12 0.48 8.57
N ALA A 114 4.59 1.10 7.50
CA ALA A 114 4.78 2.54 7.43
C ALA A 114 4.22 3.09 6.11
N THR A 115 3.73 4.31 6.17
CA THR A 115 3.19 5.04 5.02
C THR A 115 4.22 6.03 4.53
N ILE A 116 4.48 6.02 3.23
CA ILE A 116 5.38 6.93 2.54
C ILE A 116 4.54 7.88 1.69
N GLU A 117 4.79 9.17 1.81
CA GLU A 117 4.27 10.20 0.91
C GLU A 117 5.33 10.56 -0.10
N LEU A 118 4.98 10.50 -1.38
CA LEU A 118 5.86 10.96 -2.46
C LEU A 118 5.78 12.48 -2.60
N ASP A 119 6.85 13.06 -3.14
CA ASP A 119 6.90 14.47 -3.47
C ASP A 119 5.79 14.82 -4.50
N GLU A 120 5.23 16.04 -4.38
CA GLU A 120 4.07 16.51 -5.17
C GLU A 120 4.26 16.48 -6.69
N HIS A 121 5.51 16.47 -7.14
CA HIS A 121 5.85 16.48 -8.57
C HIS A 121 5.90 15.08 -9.19
N THR A 122 5.54 14.05 -8.43
CA THR A 122 5.57 12.68 -8.91
C THR A 122 4.28 12.34 -9.64
N ASP A 123 4.34 12.29 -10.97
CA ASP A 123 3.21 11.84 -11.78
C ASP A 123 3.12 10.31 -11.75
N LEU A 124 2.14 9.81 -11.02
CA LEU A 124 1.81 8.37 -10.91
C LEU A 124 0.54 8.01 -11.70
N SER A 125 0.00 8.93 -12.50
CA SER A 125 -1.29 8.73 -13.19
C SER A 125 -1.27 7.52 -14.13
N ALA A 126 -0.12 7.19 -14.68
CA ALA A 126 0.07 6.04 -15.57
C ALA A 126 0.18 4.69 -14.84
N LEU A 127 0.32 4.68 -13.51
CA LEU A 127 0.49 3.45 -12.75
C LEU A 127 -0.85 2.99 -12.17
N PRO A 128 -1.21 1.70 -12.32
CA PRO A 128 -2.38 1.15 -11.64
C PRO A 128 -2.15 1.06 -10.13
N ASP A 129 -3.24 1.09 -9.35
CA ASP A 129 -3.17 0.87 -7.91
C ASP A 129 -2.80 -0.59 -7.59
N GLY A 130 -2.09 -0.79 -6.48
CA GLY A 130 -1.68 -2.12 -6.02
C GLY A 130 -0.39 -2.66 -6.65
N ILE A 131 0.39 -1.83 -7.34
CA ILE A 131 1.70 -2.23 -7.86
C ILE A 131 2.74 -2.35 -6.75
N TYR A 132 3.70 -3.23 -6.97
CA TYR A 132 4.82 -3.41 -6.04
C TYR A 132 5.91 -2.37 -6.24
N ALA A 133 6.47 -1.93 -5.12
CA ALA A 133 7.60 -1.02 -5.08
C ALA A 133 8.60 -1.46 -4.02
N GLN A 134 9.86 -1.08 -4.21
CA GLN A 134 10.89 -1.18 -3.20
C GLN A 134 11.09 0.20 -2.58
N VAL A 135 11.18 0.24 -1.24
CA VAL A 135 11.34 1.47 -0.49
C VAL A 135 12.60 1.42 0.35
N ALA A 136 13.40 2.48 0.28
CA ALA A 136 14.52 2.70 1.18
C ALA A 136 14.28 3.98 1.98
N VAL A 137 14.38 3.90 3.31
CA VAL A 137 14.30 5.05 4.22
C VAL A 137 15.69 5.36 4.74
N TYR A 138 16.04 6.63 4.77
CA TYR A 138 17.33 7.15 5.20
C TYR A 138 17.17 7.90 6.51
N SER A 139 17.71 7.34 7.58
CA SER A 139 17.75 8.03 8.87
C SER A 139 19.05 8.83 9.00
N ASP A 140 19.00 9.97 9.66
CA ASP A 140 20.15 10.88 9.83
C ASP A 140 21.30 10.29 10.64
N HIS A 141 21.07 9.17 11.34
CA HIS A 141 22.06 8.56 12.23
C HIS A 141 23.29 7.95 11.53
N PHE A 142 23.24 7.71 10.20
CA PHE A 142 24.33 7.10 9.44
C PHE A 142 24.44 7.64 8.02
N SER A 143 24.82 8.89 7.88
CA SER A 143 24.98 9.56 6.58
C SER A 143 25.90 8.82 5.58
N HIS A 144 26.95 8.17 6.07
CA HIS A 144 27.89 7.41 5.22
C HIS A 144 27.27 6.13 4.65
N VAL A 145 26.36 5.49 5.39
CA VAL A 145 25.66 4.28 4.92
C VAL A 145 24.53 4.63 3.95
N SER A 146 23.97 5.83 4.04
CA SER A 146 22.90 6.29 3.15
C SER A 146 23.37 6.33 1.69
N VAL A 147 24.60 6.75 1.44
CA VAL A 147 25.18 6.80 0.08
C VAL A 147 25.28 5.38 -0.52
N MET A 148 25.75 4.40 0.25
CA MET A 148 25.81 3.01 -0.23
C MET A 148 24.42 2.44 -0.52
N ARG A 149 23.43 2.74 0.32
CA ARG A 149 22.04 2.31 0.08
C ARG A 149 21.46 2.94 -1.18
N LYS A 150 21.70 4.23 -1.41
CA LYS A 150 21.29 4.92 -2.64
C LYS A 150 21.87 4.24 -3.88
N VAL A 151 23.14 3.88 -3.85
CA VAL A 151 23.79 3.15 -4.94
C VAL A 151 23.16 1.78 -5.13
N LEU A 152 22.97 1.00 -4.07
CA LEU A 152 22.37 -0.33 -4.15
C LEU A 152 20.93 -0.30 -4.68
N LEU A 153 20.11 0.64 -4.23
CA LEU A 153 18.74 0.79 -4.71
C LEU A 153 18.71 1.09 -6.21
N ARG A 154 19.59 1.97 -6.67
CA ARG A 154 19.74 2.28 -8.10
C ARG A 154 20.25 1.09 -8.89
N MET A 155 21.22 0.36 -8.37
CA MET A 155 21.68 -0.88 -9.02
C MET A 155 20.56 -1.91 -9.14
N THR A 156 19.75 -2.12 -8.10
CA THR A 156 18.60 -3.03 -8.16
C THR A 156 17.60 -2.58 -9.21
N SER A 157 17.31 -1.28 -9.29
CA SER A 157 16.42 -0.71 -10.31
C SER A 157 16.97 -0.94 -11.74
N TRP A 158 18.30 -0.84 -11.94
CA TRP A 158 18.95 -1.11 -13.22
C TRP A 158 18.98 -2.60 -13.57
N VAL A 159 19.11 -3.48 -12.59
CA VAL A 159 19.02 -4.93 -12.79
C VAL A 159 17.66 -5.31 -13.35
N HIS A 160 16.58 -4.77 -12.83
CA HIS A 160 15.22 -4.99 -13.38
C HIS A 160 15.03 -4.42 -14.78
N TYR A 161 15.84 -3.43 -15.17
CA TYR A 161 15.83 -2.90 -16.54
C TYR A 161 16.59 -3.80 -17.52
N LEU A 162 17.72 -4.38 -17.08
CA LEU A 162 18.58 -5.24 -17.92
C LEU A 162 18.06 -6.68 -18.05
N TYR A 163 17.51 -7.22 -16.96
CA TYR A 163 16.86 -8.53 -16.96
C TYR A 163 15.36 -8.30 -17.12
N LEU A 164 14.90 -8.32 -18.38
CA LEU A 164 13.50 -8.52 -18.69
C LEU A 164 13.17 -9.94 -18.22
N ASP A 165 12.68 -10.04 -17.00
CA ASP A 165 12.20 -11.31 -16.44
C ASP A 165 10.96 -11.72 -17.25
N HIS A 166 11.13 -12.76 -18.04
CA HIS A 166 10.07 -13.41 -18.81
C HIS A 166 9.32 -14.39 -17.93
#